data_f2c0785148c33fc041e392d2ddb8ccb8
#
_entry.id   f2c0785148c33fc041e392d2ddb8ccb8
#
_cell.length_a   1.000
_cell.length_b   1.000
_cell.length_c   1.000
_cell.angle_alpha   90.00
_cell.angle_beta   90.00
_cell.angle_gamma   90.00
#
_symmetry.space_group_name_H-M   'P 1'
#
loop_
_entity.id
_entity.type
_entity.pdbx_description
1 polymer ?
#
loop_
_entity_poly.entity_id
_entity_poly.type
_entity_poly.pdbx_seq_one_letter_code
_entity_poly.pdbx_strand_id
1 'polypeptide(L)'
;MKQGNLNIRCTEDYAVLYWDKPAAAPCGAEYTVSLNGEAIGRTDRTHFTIEGLSYGSAFRVDVVSGSYCIGSATLQFGREKRRIDITAAPYFCKGDGHILNTDNLQRAINDCGADDILYVPAGDFLTGALRLHSDLEMYLAKGAVLQGTTNIHDYSPRIPSRFEGTEMRCYSSLLNAGDMNHKTGPNCRNIIIRGKGTICGGGQELARKIIEDERARIKSFLDDNRELVESCENSDTIPGRVRPRLINLSNCENVWISGITLKNGPSWNVHMIYCDDIQTDHCTFVSEGVWNGDGWDPDSSTNCTLFASEFFTGDDAVAIKSGKNPEGNEINRPCAHIRVFDCRSDCGHGICIGSEMSGGVEDVQIWDCDLANSLSGIEIKATPKRGGYVRGVTVRDCITPRVMLHSVPYNDDGVPAGTPPKLEHCFFERLTLTAEVLDHDRSRHDAAPIEIAGFDTPGYEVEDIVFKDITITKPSVTLPLGLCKGVTLSNLACVKE
;
A
#
# COMPACT_ATOMS: atom_id res chain seq x y z
N MET A 1 21.57 -0.06 -18.81
CA MET A 1 22.27 -0.82 -17.74
C MET A 1 22.13 -0.02 -16.46
N LYS A 2 21.46 -0.56 -15.45
CA LYS A 2 21.40 0.05 -14.10
C LYS A 2 22.81 -0.06 -13.47
N GLN A 3 23.43 1.05 -13.15
CA GLN A 3 24.61 1.10 -12.26
C GLN A 3 24.16 1.74 -10.95
N GLY A 4 24.18 0.97 -9.88
CA GLY A 4 23.71 1.42 -8.55
C GLY A 4 22.22 1.21 -8.32
N ASN A 5 21.69 1.82 -7.25
CA ASN A 5 20.30 1.67 -6.78
C ASN A 5 19.31 2.68 -7.40
N LEU A 6 19.63 3.27 -8.55
CA LEU A 6 18.78 4.26 -9.22
C LEU A 6 17.69 3.57 -10.04
N ASN A 7 16.44 3.82 -9.70
CA ASN A 7 15.26 3.39 -10.43
C ASN A 7 14.64 4.55 -11.19
N ILE A 8 14.08 4.29 -12.38
CA ILE A 8 13.47 5.31 -13.22
C ILE A 8 12.21 4.75 -13.87
N ARG A 9 11.12 5.50 -13.75
CA ARG A 9 9.88 5.32 -14.52
C ARG A 9 9.68 6.53 -15.42
N CYS A 10 9.28 6.30 -16.66
CA CYS A 10 9.08 7.36 -17.64
C CYS A 10 7.72 7.25 -18.30
N THR A 11 7.13 8.39 -18.58
CA THR A 11 6.00 8.55 -19.49
C THR A 11 6.43 9.36 -20.72
N GLU A 12 5.47 9.85 -21.49
CA GLU A 12 5.76 10.71 -22.64
C GLU A 12 6.25 12.11 -22.27
N ASP A 13 5.99 12.59 -21.05
CA ASP A 13 6.12 14.00 -20.64
C ASP A 13 6.96 14.20 -19.38
N TYR A 14 7.19 13.16 -18.57
CA TYR A 14 8.02 13.25 -17.37
C TYR A 14 8.69 11.91 -16.99
N ALA A 15 9.70 11.99 -16.15
CA ALA A 15 10.32 10.84 -15.50
C ALA A 15 10.35 11.00 -13.99
N VAL A 16 10.11 9.92 -13.27
CA VAL A 16 10.27 9.83 -11.83
C VAL A 16 11.45 8.93 -11.51
N LEU A 17 12.40 9.49 -10.77
CA LEU A 17 13.57 8.80 -10.27
C LEU A 17 13.41 8.51 -8.80
N TYR A 18 13.89 7.37 -8.33
CA TYR A 18 14.00 7.08 -6.91
C TYR A 18 15.15 6.12 -6.61
N TRP A 19 15.61 6.13 -5.37
CA TRP A 19 16.71 5.28 -4.89
C TRP A 19 16.58 4.97 -3.42
N ASP A 20 17.16 3.84 -2.99
CA ASP A 20 17.22 3.49 -1.57
C ASP A 20 18.10 4.50 -0.82
N LYS A 21 17.66 4.92 0.36
CA LYS A 21 18.45 5.81 1.22
C LYS A 21 19.72 5.08 1.68
N PRO A 22 20.93 5.60 1.36
CA PRO A 22 22.14 4.94 1.79
C PRO A 22 22.21 4.84 3.33
N ALA A 23 22.64 3.69 3.84
CA ALA A 23 22.70 3.44 5.28
C ALA A 23 23.55 4.46 6.03
N ALA A 24 24.61 4.97 5.40
CA ALA A 24 25.50 6.00 5.97
C ALA A 24 25.03 7.44 5.73
N ALA A 25 23.92 7.66 4.98
CA ALA A 25 23.43 9.00 4.73
C ALA A 25 22.94 9.65 6.04
N PRO A 26 23.40 10.88 6.37
CA PRO A 26 22.82 11.61 7.49
C PRO A 26 21.37 12.00 7.20
N CYS A 27 20.62 12.36 8.25
CA CYS A 27 19.33 13.03 8.09
C CYS A 27 19.51 14.31 7.26
N GLY A 28 18.63 14.54 6.26
CA GLY A 28 18.73 15.72 5.39
C GLY A 28 19.91 15.70 4.40
N ALA A 29 20.44 14.52 4.05
CA ALA A 29 21.46 14.42 3.01
C ALA A 29 20.94 15.01 1.70
N GLU A 30 21.72 15.91 1.07
CA GLU A 30 21.38 16.53 -0.21
C GLU A 30 21.90 15.70 -1.38
N TYR A 31 21.07 15.53 -2.40
CA TYR A 31 21.37 14.84 -3.64
C TYR A 31 21.32 15.82 -4.82
N THR A 32 22.28 15.73 -5.71
CA THR A 32 22.30 16.48 -6.98
C THR A 32 21.95 15.55 -8.11
N VAL A 33 20.97 15.96 -8.93
CA VAL A 33 20.54 15.25 -10.15
C VAL A 33 21.09 15.98 -11.36
N SER A 34 21.71 15.24 -12.26
CA SER A 34 22.31 15.77 -13.49
C SER A 34 21.81 15.03 -14.71
N LEU A 35 21.63 15.76 -15.82
CA LEU A 35 21.37 15.23 -17.16
C LEU A 35 22.56 15.50 -18.06
N ASN A 36 23.13 14.45 -18.69
CA ASN A 36 24.32 14.54 -19.56
C ASN A 36 25.48 15.32 -18.93
N GLY A 37 25.62 15.24 -17.60
CA GLY A 37 26.66 15.93 -16.83
C GLY A 37 26.32 17.37 -16.38
N GLU A 38 25.17 17.91 -16.79
CA GLU A 38 24.69 19.22 -16.33
C GLU A 38 23.71 19.04 -15.16
N ALA A 39 23.93 19.72 -14.04
CA ALA A 39 23.06 19.67 -12.87
C ALA A 39 21.72 20.36 -13.18
N ILE A 40 20.63 19.61 -13.02
CA ILE A 40 19.26 20.09 -13.26
C ILE A 40 18.49 20.40 -11.97
N GLY A 41 18.94 19.89 -10.83
CA GLY A 41 18.29 20.16 -9.55
C GLY A 41 18.98 19.48 -8.37
N ARG A 42 18.47 19.82 -7.18
CA ARG A 42 18.86 19.22 -5.91
C ARG A 42 17.63 18.83 -5.10
N THR A 43 17.76 17.81 -4.28
CA THR A 43 16.71 17.33 -3.38
C THR A 43 17.34 16.76 -2.11
N ASP A 44 16.66 16.88 -0.99
CA ASP A 44 16.94 16.19 0.26
C ASP A 44 16.12 14.89 0.41
N ARG A 45 15.31 14.57 -0.61
CA ARG A 45 14.52 13.34 -0.72
C ARG A 45 15.23 12.31 -1.57
N THR A 46 14.85 11.06 -1.41
CA THR A 46 15.40 9.96 -2.24
C THR A 46 14.59 9.71 -3.52
N HIS A 47 13.99 10.76 -4.03
CA HIS A 47 13.31 10.79 -5.32
C HIS A 47 13.44 12.16 -5.99
N PHE A 48 13.21 12.20 -7.30
CA PHE A 48 13.22 13.43 -8.08
C PHE A 48 12.37 13.27 -9.34
N THR A 49 11.57 14.27 -9.69
CA THR A 49 10.78 14.29 -10.93
C THR A 49 11.43 15.21 -11.95
N ILE A 50 11.60 14.72 -13.18
CA ILE A 50 12.11 15.48 -14.31
C ILE A 50 10.96 15.71 -15.27
N GLU A 51 10.62 16.96 -15.54
CA GLU A 51 9.56 17.38 -16.46
C GLU A 51 10.13 18.05 -17.70
N GLY A 52 9.33 18.19 -18.75
CA GLY A 52 9.67 18.97 -19.95
C GLY A 52 10.72 18.37 -20.84
N LEU A 53 10.93 17.06 -20.79
CA LEU A 53 11.85 16.35 -21.66
C LEU A 53 11.23 16.12 -23.06
N SER A 54 12.08 16.06 -24.09
CA SER A 54 11.63 15.92 -25.47
C SER A 54 11.52 14.47 -25.90
N TYR A 55 10.46 14.12 -26.64
CA TYR A 55 10.30 12.79 -27.22
C TYR A 55 11.49 12.31 -28.04
N GLY A 56 11.76 11.02 -28.00
CA GLY A 56 12.80 10.38 -28.77
C GLY A 56 14.23 10.69 -28.32
N SER A 57 14.40 11.51 -27.29
CA SER A 57 15.71 11.85 -26.74
C SER A 57 16.16 10.80 -25.73
N ALA A 58 17.48 10.56 -25.71
CA ALA A 58 18.13 9.76 -24.68
C ALA A 58 19.03 10.67 -23.83
N PHE A 59 18.90 10.55 -22.52
CA PHE A 59 19.68 11.32 -21.54
C PHE A 59 20.39 10.38 -20.59
N ARG A 60 21.65 10.69 -20.26
CA ARG A 60 22.28 10.07 -19.11
C ARG A 60 21.87 10.84 -17.86
N VAL A 61 21.32 10.12 -16.90
CA VAL A 61 20.97 10.64 -15.56
C VAL A 61 22.01 10.17 -14.56
N ASP A 62 22.57 11.08 -13.80
CA ASP A 62 23.46 10.78 -12.68
C ASP A 62 22.90 11.42 -11.41
N VAL A 63 22.91 10.65 -10.30
CA VAL A 63 22.52 11.13 -8.96
C VAL A 63 23.72 10.97 -8.03
N VAL A 64 24.10 12.05 -7.37
CA VAL A 64 25.24 12.08 -6.46
C VAL A 64 24.90 12.77 -5.14
N SER A 65 25.54 12.35 -4.04
CA SER A 65 25.51 13.05 -2.75
C SER A 65 26.96 13.37 -2.34
N GLY A 66 27.33 14.64 -2.42
CA GLY A 66 28.74 15.06 -2.29
C GLY A 66 29.63 14.37 -3.34
N SER A 67 30.61 13.59 -2.89
CA SER A 67 31.48 12.79 -3.77
C SER A 67 30.97 11.35 -4.01
N TYR A 68 29.86 10.96 -3.40
CA TYR A 68 29.31 9.61 -3.48
C TYR A 68 28.30 9.49 -4.63
N CYS A 69 28.56 8.59 -5.55
CA CYS A 69 27.62 8.28 -6.66
C CYS A 69 26.52 7.32 -6.15
N ILE A 70 25.27 7.79 -6.15
CA ILE A 70 24.09 6.96 -5.84
C ILE A 70 23.82 5.99 -7.00
N GLY A 71 23.83 6.52 -8.22
CA GLY A 71 23.60 5.71 -9.41
C GLY A 71 23.61 6.53 -10.69
N SER A 72 23.74 5.81 -11.79
CA SER A 72 23.66 6.36 -13.15
C SER A 72 22.75 5.47 -13.99
N ALA A 73 21.93 6.08 -14.84
CA ALA A 73 21.08 5.35 -15.77
C ALA A 73 20.93 6.12 -17.08
N THR A 74 20.56 5.42 -18.14
CA THR A 74 20.12 6.05 -19.39
C THR A 74 18.61 6.10 -19.39
N LEU A 75 18.07 7.30 -19.47
CA LEU A 75 16.67 7.61 -19.62
C LEU A 75 16.39 7.73 -21.14
N GLN A 76 15.44 6.98 -21.64
CA GLN A 76 15.01 7.07 -23.03
C GLN A 76 13.53 7.38 -23.08
N PHE A 77 13.18 8.56 -23.61
CA PHE A 77 11.80 8.94 -23.84
C PHE A 77 11.25 8.24 -25.07
N GLY A 78 10.07 7.65 -24.89
CA GLY A 78 9.34 7.03 -25.97
C GLY A 78 8.83 8.04 -27.01
N ARG A 79 8.03 7.56 -27.94
CA ARG A 79 7.31 8.40 -28.90
C ARG A 79 6.02 8.92 -28.28
N GLU A 80 5.50 10.00 -28.84
CA GLU A 80 4.17 10.50 -28.53
C GLU A 80 3.12 9.40 -28.79
N LYS A 81 2.27 9.14 -27.80
CA LYS A 81 1.20 8.15 -27.88
C LYS A 81 -0.11 8.80 -28.38
N ARG A 82 -0.93 8.02 -29.06
CA ARG A 82 -2.27 8.46 -29.46
C ARG A 82 -3.18 8.50 -28.24
N ARG A 83 -3.95 9.58 -28.09
CA ARG A 83 -4.95 9.71 -27.03
C ARG A 83 -6.30 9.15 -27.47
N ILE A 84 -6.84 8.21 -26.72
CA ILE A 84 -8.20 7.68 -26.83
C ILE A 84 -9.06 8.42 -25.81
N ASP A 85 -9.73 9.48 -26.28
CA ASP A 85 -10.65 10.27 -25.44
C ASP A 85 -11.96 9.50 -25.27
N ILE A 86 -12.30 9.16 -24.01
CA ILE A 86 -13.50 8.37 -23.68
C ILE A 86 -14.80 9.11 -24.00
N THR A 87 -14.79 10.45 -24.16
CA THR A 87 -15.98 11.25 -24.50
C THR A 87 -16.22 11.36 -26.00
N ALA A 88 -15.18 11.06 -26.79
CA ALA A 88 -15.25 11.09 -28.25
C ALA A 88 -15.89 9.82 -28.84
N ALA A 89 -16.18 9.86 -30.14
CA ALA A 89 -16.59 8.66 -30.88
C ALA A 89 -15.48 7.62 -30.87
N PRO A 90 -15.78 6.32 -30.74
CA PRO A 90 -17.10 5.70 -30.67
C PRO A 90 -17.63 5.48 -29.24
N TYR A 91 -16.99 6.01 -28.20
CA TYR A 91 -17.27 5.69 -26.78
C TYR A 91 -18.38 6.56 -26.17
N PHE A 92 -18.34 7.88 -26.40
CA PHE A 92 -19.33 8.85 -25.95
C PHE A 92 -19.68 8.80 -24.45
N CYS A 93 -18.70 8.48 -23.59
CA CYS A 93 -18.90 8.52 -22.14
C CYS A 93 -19.37 9.89 -21.67
N LYS A 94 -20.26 9.93 -20.69
CA LYS A 94 -20.84 11.15 -20.13
C LYS A 94 -20.24 11.44 -18.76
N GLY A 95 -19.61 12.59 -18.64
CA GLY A 95 -19.00 13.07 -17.40
C GLY A 95 -19.97 13.92 -16.56
N ASP A 96 -21.24 13.47 -16.41
CA ASP A 96 -22.31 14.18 -15.71
C ASP A 96 -22.62 13.63 -14.31
N GLY A 97 -21.93 12.56 -13.88
CA GLY A 97 -22.14 11.90 -12.59
C GLY A 97 -23.41 11.06 -12.49
N HIS A 98 -24.19 10.91 -13.55
CA HIS A 98 -25.49 10.26 -13.51
C HIS A 98 -25.63 9.10 -14.49
N ILE A 99 -25.09 9.24 -15.69
CA ILE A 99 -25.18 8.22 -16.73
C ILE A 99 -24.11 7.15 -16.48
N LEU A 100 -24.55 5.89 -16.39
CA LEU A 100 -23.65 4.75 -16.23
C LEU A 100 -22.84 4.52 -17.52
N ASN A 101 -21.53 4.54 -17.41
CA ASN A 101 -20.61 4.44 -18.55
C ASN A 101 -19.86 3.11 -18.64
N THR A 102 -20.17 2.13 -17.80
CA THR A 102 -19.37 0.90 -17.64
C THR A 102 -19.01 0.24 -18.97
N ASP A 103 -20.01 -0.02 -19.84
CA ASP A 103 -19.78 -0.71 -21.11
C ASP A 103 -18.94 0.14 -22.08
N ASN A 104 -19.17 1.44 -22.12
CA ASN A 104 -18.45 2.36 -23.00
C ASN A 104 -17.00 2.54 -22.53
N LEU A 105 -16.78 2.69 -21.22
CA LEU A 105 -15.44 2.73 -20.62
C LEU A 105 -14.70 1.42 -20.85
N GLN A 106 -15.35 0.28 -20.62
CA GLN A 106 -14.72 -1.03 -20.84
C GLN A 106 -14.34 -1.23 -22.30
N ARG A 107 -15.18 -0.77 -23.24
CA ARG A 107 -14.84 -0.79 -24.67
C ARG A 107 -13.64 0.09 -24.98
N ALA A 108 -13.58 1.29 -24.42
CA ALA A 108 -12.44 2.19 -24.61
C ALA A 108 -11.14 1.58 -24.02
N ILE A 109 -11.22 0.93 -22.86
CA ILE A 109 -10.11 0.18 -22.28
C ILE A 109 -9.67 -0.92 -23.24
N ASN A 110 -10.59 -1.75 -23.73
CA ASN A 110 -10.27 -2.88 -24.61
C ASN A 110 -9.65 -2.47 -25.95
N ASP A 111 -10.01 -1.27 -26.45
CA ASP A 111 -9.49 -0.71 -27.71
C ASP A 111 -8.16 0.04 -27.53
N CYS A 112 -7.73 0.27 -26.29
CA CYS A 112 -6.49 1.01 -25.95
C CYS A 112 -5.29 0.05 -26.02
N GLY A 113 -4.39 0.24 -26.96
CA GLY A 113 -3.19 -0.56 -27.12
C GLY A 113 -1.95 0.05 -26.47
N ALA A 114 -0.81 -0.62 -26.60
CA ALA A 114 0.47 -0.21 -26.00
C ALA A 114 0.96 1.19 -26.48
N ASP A 115 0.56 1.59 -27.68
CA ASP A 115 0.90 2.89 -28.29
C ASP A 115 -0.15 3.96 -28.04
N ASP A 116 -1.11 3.69 -27.16
CA ASP A 116 -2.22 4.60 -26.83
C ASP A 116 -2.18 5.02 -25.36
N ILE A 117 -2.90 6.11 -25.08
CA ILE A 117 -3.24 6.55 -23.72
C ILE A 117 -4.77 6.65 -23.66
N LEU A 118 -5.38 5.89 -22.74
CA LEU A 118 -6.79 6.08 -22.40
C LEU A 118 -6.92 7.40 -21.65
N TYR A 119 -7.48 8.40 -22.32
CA TYR A 119 -7.60 9.74 -21.78
C TYR A 119 -8.99 9.96 -21.17
N VAL A 120 -9.02 10.23 -19.85
CA VAL A 120 -10.22 10.57 -19.10
C VAL A 120 -10.20 12.09 -18.86
N PRO A 121 -10.99 12.88 -19.59
CA PRO A 121 -11.04 14.34 -19.42
C PRO A 121 -11.74 14.72 -18.11
N ALA A 122 -11.75 16.03 -17.78
CA ALA A 122 -12.51 16.55 -16.64
C ALA A 122 -14.00 16.20 -16.76
N GLY A 123 -14.59 15.75 -15.64
CA GLY A 123 -15.99 15.32 -15.54
C GLY A 123 -16.14 14.15 -14.58
N ASP A 124 -17.38 13.87 -14.17
CA ASP A 124 -17.71 12.78 -13.24
C ASP A 124 -18.26 11.59 -14.03
N PHE A 125 -17.46 10.56 -14.23
CA PHE A 125 -17.79 9.37 -15.02
C PHE A 125 -18.26 8.25 -14.10
N LEU A 126 -19.59 8.10 -13.96
CA LEU A 126 -20.19 7.03 -13.17
C LEU A 126 -19.96 5.67 -13.83
N THR A 127 -19.46 4.68 -13.10
CA THR A 127 -19.15 3.36 -13.62
C THR A 127 -19.30 2.26 -12.56
N GLY A 128 -19.51 1.03 -13.02
CA GLY A 128 -19.31 -0.19 -12.26
C GLY A 128 -17.86 -0.69 -12.39
N ALA A 129 -17.66 -1.98 -12.12
CA ALA A 129 -16.36 -2.63 -12.20
C ALA A 129 -15.79 -2.61 -13.63
N LEU A 130 -14.51 -2.28 -13.73
CA LEU A 130 -13.75 -2.27 -14.98
C LEU A 130 -12.58 -3.27 -14.89
N ARG A 131 -12.24 -3.88 -16.02
CA ARG A 131 -11.11 -4.79 -16.14
C ARG A 131 -10.02 -4.17 -17.02
N LEU A 132 -8.83 -4.04 -16.46
CA LEU A 132 -7.64 -3.58 -17.15
C LEU A 132 -6.91 -4.76 -17.78
N HIS A 133 -6.10 -4.51 -18.82
CA HIS A 133 -5.26 -5.50 -19.48
C HIS A 133 -3.80 -5.05 -19.54
N SER A 134 -2.92 -5.94 -19.98
CA SER A 134 -1.50 -5.63 -20.13
C SER A 134 -1.25 -4.50 -21.14
N ASP A 135 -0.18 -3.75 -20.94
CA ASP A 135 0.26 -2.67 -21.82
C ASP A 135 -0.74 -1.51 -21.92
N LEU A 136 -1.47 -1.23 -20.83
CA LEU A 136 -2.46 -0.15 -20.73
C LEU A 136 -1.86 1.08 -20.01
N GLU A 137 -2.03 2.26 -20.61
CA GLU A 137 -1.79 3.53 -19.94
C GLU A 137 -3.10 4.32 -19.82
N MET A 138 -3.54 4.60 -18.57
CA MET A 138 -4.72 5.39 -18.25
C MET A 138 -4.28 6.74 -17.67
N TYR A 139 -4.71 7.84 -18.30
CA TYR A 139 -4.44 9.19 -17.84
C TYR A 139 -5.73 9.89 -17.40
N LEU A 140 -5.80 10.24 -16.11
CA LEU A 140 -6.91 11.01 -15.55
C LEU A 140 -6.52 12.49 -15.50
N ALA A 141 -7.17 13.33 -16.31
CA ALA A 141 -6.93 14.77 -16.32
C ALA A 141 -7.33 15.41 -14.98
N LYS A 142 -6.79 16.59 -14.69
CA LYS A 142 -7.24 17.37 -13.53
C LYS A 142 -8.74 17.63 -13.62
N GLY A 143 -9.48 17.26 -12.56
CA GLY A 143 -10.94 17.34 -12.52
C GLY A 143 -11.68 16.15 -13.14
N ALA A 144 -10.97 15.11 -13.59
CA ALA A 144 -11.57 13.83 -13.94
C ALA A 144 -11.88 13.02 -12.68
N VAL A 145 -13.05 12.42 -12.61
CA VAL A 145 -13.45 11.49 -11.55
C VAL A 145 -14.02 10.22 -12.20
N LEU A 146 -13.36 9.08 -11.96
CA LEU A 146 -14.00 7.78 -12.16
C LEU A 146 -14.78 7.45 -10.89
N GLN A 147 -16.11 7.54 -10.95
CA GLN A 147 -16.99 7.38 -9.82
C GLN A 147 -17.65 6.00 -9.84
N GLY A 148 -17.33 5.16 -8.85
CA GLY A 148 -18.01 3.88 -8.66
C GLY A 148 -19.46 4.07 -8.18
N THR A 149 -20.37 3.22 -8.69
CA THR A 149 -21.76 3.16 -8.20
C THR A 149 -21.83 2.57 -6.81
N THR A 150 -22.98 2.71 -6.14
CA THR A 150 -23.33 1.98 -4.91
C THR A 150 -24.30 0.82 -5.15
N ASN A 151 -24.50 0.43 -6.42
CA ASN A 151 -25.29 -0.73 -6.80
C ASN A 151 -24.41 -1.98 -6.85
N ILE A 152 -24.68 -2.95 -6.00
CA ILE A 152 -23.87 -4.18 -5.88
C ILE A 152 -23.80 -5.00 -7.18
N HIS A 153 -24.82 -4.92 -8.02
CA HIS A 153 -24.88 -5.65 -9.28
C HIS A 153 -23.85 -5.16 -10.31
N ASP A 154 -23.43 -3.90 -10.21
CA ASP A 154 -22.44 -3.31 -11.11
C ASP A 154 -21.00 -3.81 -10.81
N TYR A 155 -20.85 -4.61 -9.76
CA TYR A 155 -19.59 -5.25 -9.34
C TYR A 155 -19.60 -6.77 -9.54
N SER A 156 -20.49 -7.25 -10.41
CA SER A 156 -20.56 -8.65 -10.84
C SER A 156 -19.81 -8.85 -12.16
N PRO A 157 -19.28 -10.08 -12.40
CA PRO A 157 -19.30 -11.26 -11.53
C PRO A 157 -18.29 -11.16 -10.38
N ARG A 158 -18.47 -11.99 -9.32
CA ARG A 158 -17.42 -12.17 -8.30
C ARG A 158 -16.22 -12.84 -8.93
N ILE A 159 -15.03 -12.35 -8.59
CA ILE A 159 -13.73 -12.80 -9.08
C ILE A 159 -12.93 -13.52 -7.98
N PRO A 160 -11.98 -14.41 -8.34
CA PRO A 160 -10.99 -14.87 -7.40
C PRO A 160 -10.19 -13.69 -6.87
N SER A 161 -10.07 -13.58 -5.56
CA SER A 161 -9.34 -12.55 -4.86
C SER A 161 -8.94 -13.06 -3.47
N ARG A 162 -8.38 -12.22 -2.62
CA ARG A 162 -8.01 -12.55 -1.24
C ARG A 162 -8.58 -11.50 -0.30
N PHE A 163 -9.19 -11.91 0.82
CA PHE A 163 -9.64 -11.00 1.87
C PHE A 163 -9.17 -11.50 3.24
N GLU A 164 -8.63 -10.61 4.05
CA GLU A 164 -8.03 -10.95 5.35
C GLU A 164 -7.14 -12.21 5.23
N GLY A 165 -6.28 -12.22 4.20
CA GLY A 165 -5.30 -13.26 3.97
C GLY A 165 -5.82 -14.62 3.46
N THR A 166 -7.11 -14.77 3.16
CA THR A 166 -7.71 -16.01 2.65
C THR A 166 -8.16 -15.84 1.21
N GLU A 167 -7.82 -16.80 0.33
CA GLU A 167 -8.28 -16.83 -1.06
C GLU A 167 -9.77 -17.14 -1.13
N MET A 168 -10.52 -16.31 -1.83
CA MET A 168 -11.96 -16.45 -1.97
C MET A 168 -12.51 -15.73 -3.19
N ARG A 169 -13.81 -15.85 -3.45
CA ARG A 169 -14.49 -15.06 -4.47
C ARG A 169 -15.10 -13.80 -3.86
N CYS A 170 -14.52 -12.63 -4.21
CA CYS A 170 -15.04 -11.31 -3.81
C CYS A 170 -15.82 -10.66 -4.96
N TYR A 171 -16.64 -9.67 -4.66
CA TYR A 171 -17.15 -8.78 -5.70
C TYR A 171 -15.98 -8.14 -6.45
N SER A 172 -16.17 -7.90 -7.75
CA SER A 172 -15.16 -7.19 -8.55
C SER A 172 -14.91 -5.80 -7.99
N SER A 173 -13.67 -5.36 -7.98
CA SER A 173 -13.29 -4.01 -7.56
C SER A 173 -13.65 -2.99 -8.65
N LEU A 174 -13.57 -1.69 -8.34
CA LEU A 174 -13.80 -0.67 -9.38
C LEU A 174 -12.82 -0.84 -10.54
N LEU A 175 -11.52 -1.03 -10.23
CA LEU A 175 -10.52 -1.44 -11.22
C LEU A 175 -9.93 -2.80 -10.86
N ASN A 176 -9.84 -3.70 -11.82
CA ASN A 176 -9.29 -5.04 -11.66
C ASN A 176 -8.25 -5.33 -12.74
N ALA A 177 -7.12 -5.92 -12.37
CA ALA A 177 -6.10 -6.37 -13.31
C ALA A 177 -5.55 -7.73 -12.91
N GLY A 178 -5.30 -8.56 -13.93
CA GLY A 178 -4.77 -9.91 -13.77
C GLY A 178 -5.78 -10.92 -13.21
N ASP A 179 -5.35 -12.17 -13.16
CA ASP A 179 -6.11 -13.30 -12.64
C ASP A 179 -5.33 -13.95 -11.49
N MET A 180 -5.95 -14.00 -10.31
CA MET A 180 -5.29 -14.52 -9.11
C MET A 180 -5.01 -16.02 -9.23
N ASN A 181 -3.74 -16.39 -9.06
CA ASN A 181 -3.30 -17.78 -9.01
C ASN A 181 -1.95 -17.86 -8.29
N HIS A 182 -1.91 -18.39 -7.08
CA HIS A 182 -0.67 -18.53 -6.31
C HIS A 182 0.36 -19.49 -6.92
N LYS A 183 -0.05 -20.36 -7.87
CA LYS A 183 0.82 -21.35 -8.52
C LYS A 183 1.54 -20.83 -9.76
N THR A 184 1.15 -19.67 -10.26
CA THR A 184 1.70 -19.09 -11.48
C THR A 184 2.41 -17.76 -11.21
N GLY A 185 3.27 -17.34 -12.14
CA GLY A 185 3.83 -16.01 -12.18
C GLY A 185 2.83 -14.96 -12.68
N PRO A 186 3.31 -13.73 -12.97
CA PRO A 186 2.50 -12.64 -13.49
C PRO A 186 1.80 -13.01 -14.80
N ASN A 187 0.54 -12.59 -14.92
CA ASN A 187 -0.30 -12.80 -16.12
C ASN A 187 -0.87 -11.48 -16.68
N CYS A 188 -0.61 -10.36 -16.02
CA CYS A 188 -0.93 -9.02 -16.49
C CYS A 188 0.24 -8.09 -16.17
N ARG A 189 0.64 -7.22 -17.13
CA ARG A 189 1.86 -6.42 -16.98
C ARG A 189 1.81 -5.08 -17.68
N ASN A 190 2.75 -4.18 -17.32
CA ASN A 190 2.94 -2.89 -17.97
C ASN A 190 1.68 -2.01 -17.90
N ILE A 191 1.15 -1.80 -16.70
CA ILE A 191 -0.01 -0.94 -16.48
C ILE A 191 0.46 0.38 -15.88
N ILE A 192 0.02 1.50 -16.46
CA ILE A 192 0.25 2.84 -15.92
C ILE A 192 -1.12 3.50 -15.66
N ILE A 193 -1.33 3.95 -14.42
CA ILE A 193 -2.49 4.75 -14.02
C ILE A 193 -1.96 6.07 -13.47
N ARG A 194 -2.15 7.17 -14.19
CA ARG A 194 -1.50 8.43 -13.84
C ARG A 194 -2.38 9.67 -14.07
N GLY A 195 -1.91 10.81 -13.61
CA GLY A 195 -2.53 12.10 -13.87
C GLY A 195 -2.78 12.92 -12.61
N LYS A 196 -3.83 13.72 -12.63
CA LYS A 196 -4.25 14.63 -11.53
C LYS A 196 -5.75 14.47 -11.21
N GLY A 197 -6.36 13.37 -11.65
CA GLY A 197 -7.77 13.06 -11.41
C GLY A 197 -7.97 12.20 -10.17
N THR A 198 -9.20 11.71 -10.01
CA THR A 198 -9.64 10.91 -8.86
C THR A 198 -10.25 9.60 -9.32
N ILE A 199 -9.93 8.50 -8.63
CA ILE A 199 -10.68 7.26 -8.67
C ILE A 199 -11.43 7.17 -7.34
N CYS A 200 -12.76 7.18 -7.38
CA CYS A 200 -13.63 7.20 -6.21
C CYS A 200 -14.56 5.98 -6.21
N GLY A 201 -14.50 5.15 -5.20
CA GLY A 201 -15.36 3.97 -5.05
C GLY A 201 -16.73 4.28 -4.45
N GLY A 202 -17.50 3.23 -4.16
CA GLY A 202 -18.81 3.32 -3.50
C GLY A 202 -18.73 3.47 -1.98
N GLY A 203 -17.54 3.42 -1.40
CA GLY A 203 -17.26 3.65 0.01
C GLY A 203 -18.05 2.76 0.98
N GLN A 204 -18.30 3.29 2.17
CA GLN A 204 -19.03 2.60 3.23
C GLN A 204 -20.48 2.23 2.84
N GLU A 205 -21.11 3.00 1.95
CA GLU A 205 -22.46 2.68 1.48
C GLU A 205 -22.50 1.39 0.67
N LEU A 206 -21.59 1.23 -0.29
CA LEU A 206 -21.45 -0.01 -1.06
C LEU A 206 -21.06 -1.18 -0.15
N ALA A 207 -20.12 -0.96 0.77
CA ALA A 207 -19.70 -1.96 1.74
C ALA A 207 -20.90 -2.51 2.54
N ARG A 208 -21.71 -1.62 3.11
CA ARG A 208 -22.90 -1.99 3.89
C ARG A 208 -23.90 -2.81 3.07
N LYS A 209 -24.22 -2.37 1.85
CA LYS A 209 -25.15 -3.10 0.96
C LYS A 209 -24.64 -4.50 0.62
N ILE A 210 -23.34 -4.67 0.38
CA ILE A 210 -22.72 -5.97 0.12
C ILE A 210 -22.77 -6.86 1.35
N ILE A 211 -22.49 -6.33 2.54
CA ILE A 211 -22.55 -7.07 3.80
C ILE A 211 -23.98 -7.57 4.07
N GLU A 212 -24.97 -6.71 3.85
CA GLU A 212 -26.40 -7.05 4.03
C GLU A 212 -26.83 -8.17 3.04
N ASP A 213 -26.48 -8.05 1.77
CA ASP A 213 -26.78 -9.06 0.74
C ASP A 213 -26.09 -10.39 1.07
N GLU A 214 -24.80 -10.36 1.40
CA GLU A 214 -24.05 -11.56 1.73
C GLU A 214 -24.56 -12.22 3.01
N ARG A 215 -24.87 -11.43 4.05
CA ARG A 215 -25.48 -11.96 5.29
C ARG A 215 -26.78 -12.71 5.01
N ALA A 216 -27.63 -12.18 4.13
CA ALA A 216 -28.86 -12.85 3.72
C ALA A 216 -28.57 -14.15 2.97
N ARG A 217 -27.60 -14.11 2.06
CA ARG A 217 -27.18 -15.25 1.23
C ARG A 217 -26.62 -16.41 2.06
N ILE A 218 -25.80 -16.13 3.07
CA ILE A 218 -25.13 -17.15 3.90
C ILE A 218 -25.79 -17.36 5.26
N LYS A 219 -27.05 -16.93 5.41
CA LYS A 219 -27.76 -16.98 6.71
C LYS A 219 -27.70 -18.36 7.37
N SER A 220 -27.96 -19.44 6.62
CA SER A 220 -27.91 -20.81 7.14
C SER A 220 -26.52 -21.15 7.67
N PHE A 221 -25.46 -20.81 6.93
CA PHE A 221 -24.08 -21.02 7.37
C PHE A 221 -23.79 -20.28 8.68
N LEU A 222 -24.22 -19.01 8.81
CA LEU A 222 -24.01 -18.22 10.04
C LEU A 222 -24.77 -18.81 11.24
N ASP A 223 -26.02 -19.29 11.01
CA ASP A 223 -26.82 -19.93 12.03
C ASP A 223 -26.21 -21.26 12.51
N ASP A 224 -25.61 -22.04 11.59
CA ASP A 224 -24.99 -23.34 11.88
C ASP A 224 -23.59 -23.22 12.50
N ASN A 225 -22.92 -22.05 12.38
CA ASN A 225 -21.53 -21.82 12.82
C ASN A 225 -21.44 -20.67 13.83
N ARG A 226 -22.32 -20.63 14.83
CA ARG A 226 -22.39 -19.53 15.82
C ARG A 226 -21.10 -19.31 16.58
N GLU A 227 -20.43 -20.37 17.01
CA GLU A 227 -19.15 -20.27 17.72
C GLU A 227 -18.08 -19.56 16.88
N LEU A 228 -18.03 -19.85 15.57
CA LEU A 228 -17.13 -19.15 14.64
C LEU A 228 -17.50 -17.66 14.53
N VAL A 229 -18.78 -17.34 14.39
CA VAL A 229 -19.26 -15.95 14.32
C VAL A 229 -18.93 -15.17 15.60
N GLU A 230 -19.13 -15.79 16.77
CA GLU A 230 -18.83 -15.20 18.08
C GLU A 230 -17.30 -15.04 18.32
N SER A 231 -16.47 -15.81 17.65
CA SER A 231 -15.00 -15.67 17.71
C SER A 231 -14.44 -14.56 16.83
N CYS A 232 -15.25 -13.99 15.93
CA CYS A 232 -14.86 -12.86 15.10
C CYS A 232 -14.99 -11.54 15.86
N GLU A 233 -14.29 -10.51 15.36
CA GLU A 233 -14.30 -9.17 15.94
C GLU A 233 -15.72 -8.58 16.06
N ASN A 234 -16.53 -8.79 15.03
CA ASN A 234 -17.95 -8.42 15.02
C ASN A 234 -18.75 -9.32 14.07
N SER A 235 -20.09 -9.19 14.11
CA SER A 235 -21.00 -10.00 13.30
C SER A 235 -20.93 -9.75 11.79
N ASP A 236 -20.29 -8.65 11.35
CA ASP A 236 -20.12 -8.27 9.96
C ASP A 236 -18.83 -8.83 9.37
N THR A 237 -17.92 -9.36 10.17
CA THR A 237 -16.60 -9.87 9.73
C THR A 237 -16.75 -10.91 8.62
N ILE A 238 -17.50 -11.97 8.85
CA ILE A 238 -17.65 -13.06 7.84
C ILE A 238 -18.41 -12.58 6.59
N PRO A 239 -19.60 -11.94 6.69
CA PRO A 239 -20.27 -11.41 5.50
C PRO A 239 -19.47 -10.31 4.79
N GLY A 240 -18.62 -9.57 5.51
CA GLY A 240 -17.81 -8.49 4.99
C GLY A 240 -16.63 -8.94 4.13
N ARG A 241 -16.19 -10.19 4.23
CA ARG A 241 -15.01 -10.71 3.50
C ARG A 241 -15.16 -10.74 1.98
N VAL A 242 -16.36 -10.60 1.44
CA VAL A 242 -16.59 -10.57 -0.01
C VAL A 242 -16.60 -9.17 -0.60
N ARG A 243 -16.37 -8.12 0.20
CA ARG A 243 -16.31 -6.73 -0.27
C ARG A 243 -15.20 -6.56 -1.32
N PRO A 244 -15.44 -5.74 -2.36
CA PRO A 244 -14.39 -5.39 -3.32
C PRO A 244 -13.40 -4.37 -2.73
N ARG A 245 -12.31 -4.12 -3.45
CA ARG A 245 -11.34 -3.04 -3.23
C ARG A 245 -11.66 -1.87 -4.14
N LEU A 246 -10.93 -0.76 -4.02
CA LEU A 246 -10.94 0.25 -5.07
C LEU A 246 -10.19 -0.27 -6.31
N ILE A 247 -8.96 -0.71 -6.12
CA ILE A 247 -8.10 -1.31 -7.15
C ILE A 247 -7.62 -2.69 -6.66
N ASN A 248 -7.89 -3.73 -7.43
CA ASN A 248 -7.42 -5.09 -7.18
C ASN A 248 -6.43 -5.52 -8.27
N LEU A 249 -5.19 -5.68 -7.91
CA LEU A 249 -4.14 -6.21 -8.76
C LEU A 249 -3.82 -7.63 -8.34
N SER A 250 -3.92 -8.59 -9.26
CA SER A 250 -3.64 -10.00 -8.99
C SER A 250 -2.66 -10.54 -10.01
N ASN A 251 -1.53 -11.12 -9.57
CA ASN A 251 -0.48 -11.61 -10.46
C ASN A 251 -0.08 -10.57 -11.53
N CYS A 252 0.08 -9.31 -11.12
CA CYS A 252 0.51 -8.23 -11.98
C CYS A 252 2.02 -7.98 -11.83
N GLU A 253 2.65 -7.53 -12.92
CA GLU A 253 4.07 -7.15 -12.95
C GLU A 253 4.23 -5.79 -13.64
N ASN A 254 5.16 -4.96 -13.16
CA ASN A 254 5.44 -3.66 -13.74
C ASN A 254 4.20 -2.77 -13.83
N VAL A 255 3.65 -2.42 -12.65
CA VAL A 255 2.52 -1.48 -12.53
C VAL A 255 2.98 -0.18 -11.91
N TRP A 256 2.54 0.94 -12.47
CA TRP A 256 2.85 2.27 -11.96
C TRP A 256 1.57 3.09 -11.75
N ILE A 257 1.35 3.54 -10.51
CA ILE A 257 0.24 4.41 -10.12
C ILE A 257 0.84 5.74 -9.65
N SER A 258 0.52 6.87 -10.30
CA SER A 258 1.19 8.14 -10.03
C SER A 258 0.28 9.36 -10.09
N GLY A 259 0.37 10.21 -9.08
CA GLY A 259 -0.16 11.57 -9.07
C GLY A 259 -1.67 11.71 -8.90
N ILE A 260 -2.41 10.63 -8.67
CA ILE A 260 -3.87 10.60 -8.59
C ILE A 260 -4.39 10.54 -7.15
N THR A 261 -5.66 10.90 -6.98
CA THR A 261 -6.38 10.68 -5.72
C THR A 261 -7.15 9.36 -5.76
N LEU A 262 -6.96 8.51 -4.76
CA LEU A 262 -7.61 7.22 -4.56
C LEU A 262 -8.57 7.35 -3.37
N LYS A 263 -9.88 7.24 -3.62
CA LYS A 263 -10.86 7.63 -2.63
C LYS A 263 -11.97 6.60 -2.46
N ASN A 264 -12.37 6.38 -1.20
CA ASN A 264 -13.57 5.64 -0.84
C ASN A 264 -13.68 4.25 -1.49
N GLY A 265 -12.64 3.44 -1.42
CA GLY A 265 -12.80 2.00 -1.63
C GLY A 265 -13.86 1.44 -0.67
N PRO A 266 -14.65 0.42 -1.05
CA PRO A 266 -15.60 -0.20 -0.12
C PRO A 266 -14.93 -1.13 0.92
N SER A 267 -13.63 -1.23 0.86
CA SER A 267 -12.64 -1.73 1.82
C SER A 267 -11.30 -1.12 1.44
N TRP A 268 -10.19 -1.85 1.47
CA TRP A 268 -8.85 -1.37 1.09
C TRP A 268 -8.83 -0.67 -0.27
N ASN A 269 -8.00 0.38 -0.42
CA ASN A 269 -7.95 1.12 -1.68
C ASN A 269 -7.12 0.36 -2.74
N VAL A 270 -5.84 0.10 -2.51
CA VAL A 270 -4.99 -0.62 -3.49
C VAL A 270 -4.50 -1.93 -2.89
N HIS A 271 -4.98 -3.04 -3.41
CA HIS A 271 -4.61 -4.37 -2.98
C HIS A 271 -3.82 -5.10 -4.08
N MET A 272 -2.62 -5.53 -3.76
CA MET A 272 -1.69 -6.20 -4.66
C MET A 272 -1.47 -7.64 -4.18
N ILE A 273 -1.99 -8.62 -4.93
CA ILE A 273 -1.93 -10.04 -4.57
C ILE A 273 -0.99 -10.75 -5.53
N TYR A 274 0.10 -11.33 -5.04
CA TYR A 274 1.08 -12.06 -5.86
C TYR A 274 1.69 -11.22 -6.99
N CYS A 275 1.84 -9.92 -6.74
CA CYS A 275 2.38 -8.97 -7.71
C CYS A 275 3.91 -8.84 -7.59
N ASP A 276 4.53 -8.30 -8.65
CA ASP A 276 5.94 -7.98 -8.68
C ASP A 276 6.18 -6.62 -9.38
N ASP A 277 7.15 -5.85 -8.90
CA ASP A 277 7.53 -4.54 -9.46
C ASP A 277 6.36 -3.55 -9.56
N ILE A 278 5.79 -3.20 -8.40
CA ILE A 278 4.72 -2.19 -8.28
C ILE A 278 5.29 -0.89 -7.74
N GLN A 279 5.08 0.21 -8.44
CA GLN A 279 5.39 1.55 -7.95
C GLN A 279 4.12 2.37 -7.78
N THR A 280 4.00 3.03 -6.62
CA THR A 280 2.96 4.02 -6.33
C THR A 280 3.62 5.27 -5.80
N ASP A 281 3.34 6.43 -6.39
CA ASP A 281 3.95 7.68 -5.97
C ASP A 281 3.07 8.91 -6.18
N HIS A 282 3.32 9.96 -5.39
CA HIS A 282 2.61 11.24 -5.46
C HIS A 282 1.08 11.11 -5.42
N CYS A 283 0.59 10.07 -4.73
CA CYS A 283 -0.84 9.77 -4.61
C CYS A 283 -1.41 10.29 -3.28
N THR A 284 -2.71 10.57 -3.27
CA THR A 284 -3.47 10.89 -2.07
C THR A 284 -4.52 9.80 -1.85
N PHE A 285 -4.51 9.16 -0.68
CA PHE A 285 -5.46 8.12 -0.28
C PHE A 285 -6.47 8.70 0.70
N VAL A 286 -7.77 8.54 0.42
CA VAL A 286 -8.85 9.10 1.25
C VAL A 286 -9.93 8.06 1.48
N SER A 287 -9.96 7.47 2.66
CA SER A 287 -10.94 6.44 3.08
C SER A 287 -11.34 6.56 4.54
N GLU A 288 -11.18 7.75 5.15
CA GLU A 288 -11.63 8.02 6.51
C GLU A 288 -13.13 7.68 6.65
N GLY A 289 -13.50 6.95 7.70
CA GLY A 289 -14.86 6.50 7.93
C GLY A 289 -15.30 5.26 7.13
N VAL A 290 -14.41 4.65 6.36
CA VAL A 290 -14.64 3.34 5.72
C VAL A 290 -14.05 2.24 6.60
N TRP A 291 -14.85 1.23 6.92
CA TRP A 291 -14.40 0.05 7.65
C TRP A 291 -13.40 -0.76 6.81
N ASN A 292 -12.24 -1.10 7.37
CA ASN A 292 -11.07 -1.61 6.67
C ASN A 292 -10.69 -0.70 5.47
N GLY A 293 -10.66 0.59 5.72
CA GLY A 293 -10.33 1.59 4.71
C GLY A 293 -8.82 1.79 4.56
N ASP A 294 -8.05 0.70 4.45
CA ASP A 294 -6.60 0.73 4.28
C ASP A 294 -6.23 1.45 2.97
N GLY A 295 -5.02 2.02 2.93
CA GLY A 295 -4.52 2.74 1.76
C GLY A 295 -3.87 1.83 0.73
N TRP A 296 -2.78 1.16 1.11
CA TRP A 296 -1.90 0.45 0.18
C TRP A 296 -1.43 -0.89 0.78
N ASP A 297 -1.83 -1.99 0.17
CA ASP A 297 -1.76 -3.34 0.74
C ASP A 297 -1.02 -4.31 -0.19
N PRO A 298 0.32 -4.42 -0.12
CA PRO A 298 1.05 -5.51 -0.74
C PRO A 298 0.83 -6.80 0.04
N ASP A 299 0.30 -7.83 -0.64
CA ASP A 299 -0.05 -9.13 -0.07
C ASP A 299 0.64 -10.26 -0.84
N SER A 300 1.62 -10.91 -0.23
CA SER A 300 2.49 -11.90 -0.87
C SER A 300 3.11 -11.38 -2.18
N SER A 301 3.46 -10.11 -2.20
CA SER A 301 3.98 -9.37 -3.36
C SER A 301 5.43 -8.97 -3.14
N THR A 302 6.17 -8.75 -4.23
CA THR A 302 7.60 -8.44 -4.16
C THR A 302 7.94 -7.16 -4.93
N ASN A 303 9.05 -6.50 -4.54
CA ASN A 303 9.54 -5.29 -5.21
C ASN A 303 8.47 -4.18 -5.30
N CYS A 304 7.73 -3.95 -4.22
CA CYS A 304 6.70 -2.92 -4.18
C CYS A 304 7.25 -1.66 -3.51
N THR A 305 7.08 -0.53 -4.17
CA THR A 305 7.61 0.77 -3.72
C THR A 305 6.50 1.81 -3.66
N LEU A 306 6.42 2.52 -2.54
CA LEU A 306 5.48 3.61 -2.28
C LEU A 306 6.24 4.83 -1.76
N PHE A 307 6.02 6.01 -2.35
CA PHE A 307 6.66 7.23 -1.86
C PHE A 307 5.90 8.51 -2.22
N ALA A 308 6.28 9.61 -1.58
CA ALA A 308 5.74 10.94 -1.80
C ALA A 308 4.20 10.97 -1.80
N SER A 309 3.58 10.22 -0.88
CA SER A 309 2.13 10.01 -0.85
C SER A 309 1.53 10.38 0.50
N GLU A 310 0.24 10.80 0.49
CA GLU A 310 -0.50 11.25 1.66
C GLU A 310 -1.68 10.33 1.95
N PHE A 311 -1.94 10.09 3.23
CA PHE A 311 -2.95 9.15 3.70
C PHE A 311 -3.92 9.80 4.69
N PHE A 312 -5.22 9.69 4.37
CA PHE A 312 -6.37 10.02 5.20
C PHE A 312 -7.25 8.76 5.25
N THR A 313 -6.79 7.73 5.98
CA THR A 313 -7.39 6.39 5.94
C THR A 313 -8.26 6.11 7.15
N GLY A 314 -9.21 5.19 6.99
CA GLY A 314 -10.05 4.70 8.08
C GLY A 314 -9.44 3.54 8.84
N ASP A 315 -8.35 2.96 8.33
CA ASP A 315 -7.61 1.84 8.91
C ASP A 315 -6.10 2.06 8.63
N ASP A 316 -5.32 1.02 8.30
CA ASP A 316 -3.89 1.13 8.03
C ASP A 316 -3.63 2.05 6.81
N ALA A 317 -2.67 2.99 6.91
CA ALA A 317 -2.22 3.73 5.73
C ALA A 317 -1.50 2.79 4.75
N VAL A 318 -0.66 1.91 5.30
CA VAL A 318 0.01 0.83 4.58
C VAL A 318 -0.14 -0.44 5.41
N ALA A 319 -0.55 -1.55 4.76
CA ALA A 319 -0.66 -2.84 5.42
C ALA A 319 0.07 -3.93 4.61
N ILE A 320 1.25 -4.35 5.10
CA ILE A 320 2.09 -5.35 4.45
C ILE A 320 1.66 -6.74 4.92
N LYS A 321 1.16 -7.55 3.99
CA LYS A 321 0.47 -8.82 4.27
C LYS A 321 1.08 -9.98 3.48
N SER A 322 0.90 -11.23 3.94
CA SER A 322 1.29 -12.44 3.21
C SER A 322 0.42 -13.65 3.54
N GLY A 323 -0.88 -13.43 3.60
CA GLY A 323 -1.85 -14.50 3.83
C GLY A 323 -2.04 -14.89 5.28
N LYS A 324 -3.09 -15.64 5.53
CA LYS A 324 -3.57 -16.09 6.84
C LYS A 324 -3.42 -17.60 6.99
N ASN A 325 -3.30 -18.07 8.22
CA ASN A 325 -3.25 -19.48 8.59
C ASN A 325 -4.56 -20.23 8.25
N PRO A 326 -4.53 -21.49 7.85
CA PRO A 326 -3.33 -22.26 7.49
C PRO A 326 -2.88 -22.05 6.04
N GLU A 327 -3.74 -21.49 5.19
CA GLU A 327 -3.54 -21.36 3.75
C GLU A 327 -2.28 -20.54 3.41
N GLY A 328 -2.05 -19.41 4.08
CA GLY A 328 -0.86 -18.59 3.88
C GLY A 328 0.44 -19.33 4.18
N ASN A 329 0.44 -20.22 5.19
CA ASN A 329 1.58 -21.07 5.50
C ASN A 329 1.82 -22.15 4.43
N GLU A 330 0.74 -22.72 3.88
CA GLU A 330 0.79 -23.74 2.82
C GLU A 330 1.29 -23.15 1.50
N ILE A 331 0.76 -21.99 1.12
CA ILE A 331 1.19 -21.24 -0.07
C ILE A 331 2.63 -20.76 0.10
N ASN A 332 3.02 -20.36 1.31
CA ASN A 332 4.39 -19.99 1.70
C ASN A 332 5.04 -19.00 0.72
N ARG A 333 4.29 -17.94 0.35
CA ARG A 333 4.75 -16.89 -0.54
C ARG A 333 4.93 -15.59 0.26
N PRO A 334 6.16 -15.19 0.55
CA PRO A 334 6.41 -14.00 1.37
C PRO A 334 6.05 -12.71 0.65
N CYS A 335 5.80 -11.65 1.44
CA CYS A 335 5.84 -10.28 0.99
C CYS A 335 7.25 -9.75 1.25
N ALA A 336 7.97 -9.31 0.19
CA ALA A 336 9.40 -9.00 0.32
C ALA A 336 9.84 -7.82 -0.56
N HIS A 337 10.98 -7.20 -0.17
CA HIS A 337 11.55 -6.06 -0.91
C HIS A 337 10.58 -4.88 -0.99
N ILE A 338 9.98 -4.52 0.16
CA ILE A 338 9.02 -3.42 0.26
C ILE A 338 9.74 -2.14 0.66
N ARG A 339 9.44 -1.05 -0.05
CA ARG A 339 10.02 0.28 0.19
C ARG A 339 8.90 1.30 0.39
N VAL A 340 8.90 1.99 1.54
CA VAL A 340 7.94 3.07 1.85
C VAL A 340 8.71 4.28 2.34
N PHE A 341 8.61 5.41 1.63
CA PHE A 341 9.37 6.60 2.02
C PHE A 341 8.71 7.90 1.60
N ASP A 342 9.07 8.97 2.30
CA ASP A 342 8.53 10.31 2.10
C ASP A 342 6.99 10.32 2.05
N CYS A 343 6.37 9.56 2.95
CA CYS A 343 4.93 9.45 3.08
C CYS A 343 4.44 10.15 4.36
N ARG A 344 3.20 10.65 4.31
CA ARG A 344 2.54 11.27 5.45
C ARG A 344 1.20 10.61 5.74
N SER A 345 0.93 10.31 7.00
CA SER A 345 -0.37 9.85 7.47
C SER A 345 -0.99 10.87 8.43
N ASP A 346 -2.17 11.39 8.07
CA ASP A 346 -2.90 12.38 8.86
C ASP A 346 -4.06 11.80 9.67
N CYS A 347 -4.31 10.50 9.57
CA CYS A 347 -5.22 9.70 10.41
C CYS A 347 -5.05 8.21 10.11
N GLY A 348 -5.82 7.36 10.78
CA GLY A 348 -5.73 5.91 10.66
C GLY A 348 -4.59 5.32 11.49
N HIS A 349 -4.19 4.09 11.18
CA HIS A 349 -3.25 3.37 12.02
C HIS A 349 -1.78 3.68 11.73
N GLY A 350 -1.43 4.11 10.53
CA GLY A 350 -0.05 4.32 10.10
C GLY A 350 0.47 3.17 9.22
N ILE A 351 1.72 2.74 9.39
CA ILE A 351 2.33 1.65 8.60
C ILE A 351 2.35 0.38 9.44
N CYS A 352 1.62 -0.63 8.99
CA CYS A 352 1.45 -1.90 9.68
C CYS A 352 2.03 -3.07 8.87
N ILE A 353 2.61 -4.04 9.56
CA ILE A 353 3.02 -5.34 9.04
C ILE A 353 2.18 -6.40 9.74
N GLY A 354 1.38 -7.15 8.99
CA GLY A 354 0.40 -8.09 9.54
C GLY A 354 -0.99 -7.45 9.73
N SER A 355 -1.92 -8.12 10.49
CA SER A 355 -1.75 -9.42 11.17
C SER A 355 -1.68 -10.63 10.22
N GLU A 356 -2.05 -10.53 8.95
CA GLU A 356 -1.98 -11.60 7.97
C GLU A 356 -0.54 -11.69 7.42
N MET A 357 0.33 -12.48 8.08
CA MET A 357 1.74 -12.61 7.70
C MET A 357 2.23 -14.07 7.65
N SER A 358 1.30 -15.00 7.45
CA SER A 358 1.57 -16.45 7.52
C SER A 358 2.53 -16.96 6.44
N GLY A 359 2.63 -16.30 5.28
CA GLY A 359 3.60 -16.59 4.23
C GLY A 359 4.99 -15.99 4.46
N GLY A 360 5.15 -15.19 5.52
CA GLY A 360 6.37 -14.46 5.84
C GLY A 360 6.41 -13.04 5.27
N VAL A 361 7.11 -12.14 5.98
CA VAL A 361 7.42 -10.78 5.51
C VAL A 361 8.91 -10.53 5.75
N GLU A 362 9.63 -10.04 4.73
CA GLU A 362 11.06 -9.78 4.84
C GLU A 362 11.55 -8.63 3.96
N ASP A 363 12.67 -8.03 4.33
CA ASP A 363 13.28 -6.88 3.65
C ASP A 363 12.30 -5.73 3.41
N VAL A 364 11.81 -5.16 4.51
CA VAL A 364 10.98 -3.96 4.52
C VAL A 364 11.84 -2.77 4.94
N GLN A 365 11.88 -1.72 4.14
CA GLN A 365 12.58 -0.49 4.49
C GLN A 365 11.64 0.71 4.43
N ILE A 366 11.63 1.48 5.52
CA ILE A 366 10.77 2.65 5.71
C ILE A 366 11.67 3.83 6.10
N TRP A 367 11.56 4.97 5.41
CA TRP A 367 12.34 6.15 5.77
C TRP A 367 11.68 7.47 5.37
N ASP A 368 12.06 8.55 6.06
CA ASP A 368 11.57 9.91 5.83
C ASP A 368 10.05 10.07 5.89
N CYS A 369 9.35 9.25 6.68
CA CYS A 369 7.89 9.31 6.82
C CYS A 369 7.48 10.16 8.04
N ASP A 370 6.36 10.88 7.90
CA ASP A 370 5.66 11.58 8.98
C ASP A 370 4.34 10.87 9.29
N LEU A 371 4.32 10.14 10.39
CA LEU A 371 3.18 9.37 10.88
C LEU A 371 2.65 9.91 12.22
N ALA A 372 3.04 11.13 12.61
CA ALA A 372 2.72 11.70 13.94
C ALA A 372 1.21 11.77 14.23
N ASN A 373 0.38 11.80 13.20
CA ASN A 373 -1.08 11.86 13.33
C ASN A 373 -1.76 10.49 13.12
N SER A 374 -1.13 9.40 13.52
CA SER A 374 -1.71 8.06 13.43
C SER A 374 -1.94 7.42 14.81
N LEU A 375 -2.77 6.39 14.86
CA LEU A 375 -3.09 5.65 16.10
C LEU A 375 -1.97 4.67 16.46
N SER A 376 -1.41 3.96 15.50
CA SER A 376 -0.40 2.91 15.74
C SER A 376 1.02 3.33 15.37
N GLY A 377 1.18 4.25 14.42
CA GLY A 377 2.50 4.67 13.93
C GLY A 377 3.18 3.59 13.09
N ILE A 378 4.17 2.90 13.66
CA ILE A 378 4.80 1.71 13.08
C ILE A 378 4.40 0.50 13.92
N GLU A 379 3.74 -0.46 13.30
CA GLU A 379 3.20 -1.62 14.00
C GLU A 379 3.56 -2.93 13.28
N ILE A 380 4.16 -3.86 14.00
CA ILE A 380 4.35 -5.25 13.58
C ILE A 380 3.43 -6.09 14.45
N LYS A 381 2.34 -6.60 13.88
CA LYS A 381 1.27 -7.29 14.60
C LYS A 381 1.05 -8.70 14.07
N ALA A 382 0.84 -9.65 14.96
CA ALA A 382 0.51 -11.03 14.60
C ALA A 382 -0.32 -11.70 15.69
N THR A 383 -1.02 -12.78 15.37
CA THR A 383 -1.72 -13.60 16.35
C THR A 383 -0.95 -14.92 16.60
N PRO A 384 -1.18 -15.59 17.74
CA PRO A 384 -0.49 -16.86 18.04
C PRO A 384 -0.73 -17.96 16.99
N LYS A 385 -1.82 -17.90 16.22
CA LYS A 385 -2.17 -18.93 15.23
C LYS A 385 -1.50 -18.74 13.87
N ARG A 386 -0.84 -17.59 13.61
CA ARG A 386 -0.38 -17.23 12.26
C ARG A 386 0.74 -18.11 11.71
N GLY A 387 1.69 -18.55 12.55
CA GLY A 387 2.95 -19.09 12.01
C GLY A 387 3.68 -18.05 11.15
N GLY A 388 4.59 -18.48 10.30
CA GLY A 388 5.36 -17.57 9.44
C GLY A 388 6.37 -16.72 10.21
N TYR A 389 6.72 -15.55 9.64
CA TYR A 389 7.74 -14.67 10.23
C TYR A 389 7.64 -13.23 9.72
N VAL A 390 8.18 -12.29 10.51
CA VAL A 390 8.55 -10.93 10.06
C VAL A 390 10.00 -10.71 10.44
N ARG A 391 10.85 -10.37 9.46
CA ARG A 391 12.28 -10.14 9.68
C ARG A 391 12.87 -9.13 8.70
N GLY A 392 14.01 -8.54 9.07
CA GLY A 392 14.74 -7.61 8.21
C GLY A 392 13.96 -6.32 7.96
N VAL A 393 13.24 -5.82 8.98
CA VAL A 393 12.55 -4.54 8.93
C VAL A 393 13.50 -3.43 9.37
N THR A 394 13.66 -2.41 8.54
CA THR A 394 14.48 -1.24 8.85
C THR A 394 13.64 0.03 8.74
N VAL A 395 13.61 0.83 9.82
CA VAL A 395 12.91 2.12 9.86
C VAL A 395 13.89 3.22 10.24
N ARG A 396 13.97 4.29 9.44
CA ARG A 396 14.92 5.38 9.65
C ARG A 396 14.32 6.76 9.41
N ASP A 397 14.78 7.74 10.15
CA ASP A 397 14.49 9.16 9.89
C ASP A 397 12.99 9.46 9.83
N CYS A 398 12.17 8.81 10.67
CA CYS A 398 10.71 8.97 10.69
C CYS A 398 10.25 9.69 11.95
N ILE A 399 9.11 10.38 11.83
CA ILE A 399 8.35 10.91 12.96
C ILE A 399 7.11 10.01 13.10
N THR A 400 6.90 9.47 14.30
CA THR A 400 5.80 8.51 14.54
C THR A 400 5.36 8.58 16.01
N PRO A 401 4.10 8.30 16.36
CA PRO A 401 3.69 8.27 17.75
C PRO A 401 4.41 7.19 18.55
N ARG A 402 4.54 6.01 17.97
CA ARG A 402 5.11 4.84 18.65
C ARG A 402 5.61 3.78 17.67
N VAL A 403 6.33 2.79 18.20
CA VAL A 403 6.72 1.56 17.52
C VAL A 403 6.24 0.39 18.37
N MET A 404 5.48 -0.52 17.76
CA MET A 404 4.95 -1.72 18.41
C MET A 404 5.36 -2.99 17.66
N LEU A 405 5.80 -4.02 18.41
CA LEU A 405 6.02 -5.38 17.93
C LEU A 405 5.29 -6.32 18.87
N HIS A 406 4.10 -6.80 18.48
CA HIS A 406 3.27 -7.46 19.47
C HIS A 406 2.34 -8.56 18.93
N SER A 407 2.00 -9.47 19.85
CA SER A 407 0.89 -10.39 19.71
C SER A 407 -0.43 -9.65 19.93
N VAL A 408 -1.37 -9.80 18.99
CA VAL A 408 -2.70 -9.18 19.09
C VAL A 408 -3.79 -10.23 19.33
N PRO A 409 -4.85 -9.90 20.08
CA PRO A 409 -5.92 -10.84 20.40
C PRO A 409 -7.02 -10.94 19.33
N TYR A 410 -7.10 -9.97 18.44
CA TYR A 410 -8.13 -9.91 17.40
C TYR A 410 -7.69 -10.63 16.12
N ASN A 411 -8.66 -10.94 15.24
CA ASN A 411 -8.44 -11.62 13.96
C ASN A 411 -7.68 -12.97 14.08
N ASP A 412 -7.87 -13.66 15.21
CA ASP A 412 -7.24 -14.93 15.55
C ASP A 412 -8.12 -16.15 15.19
N ASP A 413 -9.00 -16.00 14.19
CA ASP A 413 -9.83 -17.09 13.67
C ASP A 413 -9.03 -18.01 12.71
N GLY A 414 -9.58 -19.18 12.44
CA GLY A 414 -9.00 -20.18 11.57
C GLY A 414 -8.21 -21.26 12.31
N VAL A 415 -7.78 -22.27 11.55
CA VAL A 415 -6.97 -23.39 12.05
C VAL A 415 -5.56 -22.89 12.35
N PRO A 416 -5.04 -23.12 13.56
CA PRO A 416 -3.69 -22.66 13.90
C PRO A 416 -2.63 -23.28 12.99
N ALA A 417 -1.59 -22.51 12.66
CA ALA A 417 -0.31 -23.04 12.22
C ALA A 417 0.32 -23.89 13.37
N GLY A 418 1.29 -24.71 13.04
CA GLY A 418 1.93 -25.57 14.05
C GLY A 418 2.69 -24.82 15.14
N THR A 419 3.02 -23.55 14.91
CA THR A 419 3.78 -22.67 15.81
C THR A 419 3.30 -21.23 15.73
N PRO A 420 3.55 -20.39 16.76
CA PRO A 420 3.44 -18.95 16.63
C PRO A 420 4.39 -18.39 15.56
N PRO A 421 4.18 -17.15 15.09
CA PRO A 421 5.09 -16.50 14.16
C PRO A 421 6.40 -16.07 14.85
N LYS A 422 7.47 -15.89 14.06
CA LYS A 422 8.70 -15.26 14.50
C LYS A 422 8.74 -13.80 14.12
N LEU A 423 9.00 -12.93 15.10
CA LEU A 423 9.24 -11.50 14.90
C LEU A 423 10.69 -11.21 15.30
N GLU A 424 11.55 -10.95 14.31
CA GLU A 424 13.00 -10.93 14.56
C GLU A 424 13.75 -9.96 13.62
N HIS A 425 14.97 -9.56 14.01
CA HIS A 425 15.91 -8.80 13.18
C HIS A 425 15.33 -7.47 12.65
N CYS A 426 14.81 -6.62 13.56
CA CYS A 426 14.28 -5.30 13.21
C CYS A 426 15.19 -4.18 13.72
N PHE A 427 15.38 -3.16 12.89
CA PHE A 427 16.28 -2.04 13.16
C PHE A 427 15.56 -0.69 13.01
N PHE A 428 15.55 0.09 14.08
CA PHE A 428 14.92 1.40 14.19
C PHE A 428 15.97 2.44 14.52
N GLU A 429 16.19 3.43 13.64
CA GLU A 429 17.28 4.41 13.80
C GLU A 429 16.80 5.84 13.50
N ARG A 430 17.23 6.80 14.31
CA ARG A 430 16.92 8.23 14.15
C ARG A 430 15.42 8.50 14.04
N LEU A 431 14.63 7.95 14.96
CA LEU A 431 13.20 8.20 15.04
C LEU A 431 12.88 9.30 16.06
N THR A 432 11.87 10.10 15.74
CA THR A 432 11.20 10.97 16.70
C THR A 432 9.87 10.33 17.08
N LEU A 433 9.76 9.91 18.35
CA LEU A 433 8.56 9.30 18.92
C LEU A 433 7.77 10.34 19.71
N THR A 434 6.55 10.67 19.25
CA THR A 434 5.73 11.69 19.91
C THR A 434 5.11 11.18 21.21
N ALA A 435 4.99 9.86 21.39
CA ALA A 435 4.33 9.22 22.52
C ALA A 435 2.88 9.73 22.75
N GLU A 436 2.24 10.18 21.66
CA GLU A 436 0.87 10.66 21.61
C GLU A 436 0.21 10.19 20.33
N VAL A 437 -0.87 9.44 20.44
CA VAL A 437 -1.63 8.89 19.32
C VAL A 437 -2.84 9.76 18.99
N LEU A 438 -3.25 9.76 17.72
CA LEU A 438 -4.51 10.34 17.26
C LEU A 438 -5.53 9.22 17.03
N ASP A 439 -6.62 9.21 17.80
CA ASP A 439 -7.69 8.23 17.65
C ASP A 439 -8.63 8.57 16.49
N HIS A 440 -9.51 7.65 16.12
CA HIS A 440 -10.50 7.82 15.04
C HIS A 440 -11.51 8.95 15.30
N ASP A 441 -11.79 9.27 16.55
CA ASP A 441 -12.63 10.41 16.95
C ASP A 441 -11.86 11.76 16.97
N ARG A 442 -10.61 11.77 16.51
CA ARG A 442 -9.70 12.91 16.51
C ARG A 442 -9.24 13.35 17.92
N SER A 443 -9.52 12.56 18.96
CA SER A 443 -8.92 12.78 20.27
C SER A 443 -7.46 12.33 20.31
N ARG A 444 -6.67 12.97 21.20
CA ARG A 444 -5.26 12.61 21.40
C ARG A 444 -5.07 11.98 22.77
N HIS A 445 -4.29 10.92 22.82
CA HIS A 445 -4.00 10.15 24.02
C HIS A 445 -2.52 9.84 24.14
N ASP A 446 -2.05 9.85 25.38
CA ASP A 446 -0.68 9.41 25.67
C ASP A 446 -0.53 7.92 25.37
N ALA A 447 0.59 7.53 24.79
CA ALA A 447 0.89 6.16 24.48
C ALA A 447 2.35 5.81 24.82
N ALA A 448 2.62 4.53 25.05
CA ALA A 448 3.99 4.04 25.16
C ALA A 448 4.71 4.23 23.82
N PRO A 449 5.88 4.90 23.79
CA PRO A 449 6.58 5.17 22.53
C PRO A 449 7.20 3.91 21.91
N ILE A 450 7.55 2.92 22.73
CA ILE A 450 8.03 1.60 22.30
C ILE A 450 7.30 0.55 23.12
N GLU A 451 6.70 -0.40 22.44
CA GLU A 451 6.01 -1.53 23.04
C GLU A 451 6.45 -2.83 22.38
N ILE A 452 6.87 -3.81 23.17
CA ILE A 452 7.16 -5.17 22.70
C ILE A 452 6.39 -6.15 23.58
N ALA A 453 5.56 -6.99 22.95
CA ALA A 453 4.78 -8.03 23.61
C ALA A 453 4.73 -9.28 22.73
N GLY A 454 5.73 -10.13 22.85
CA GLY A 454 5.89 -11.34 22.04
C GLY A 454 4.93 -12.47 22.44
N PHE A 455 5.27 -13.69 22.03
CA PHE A 455 4.47 -14.90 22.27
C PHE A 455 4.99 -15.68 23.46
N ASP A 456 4.09 -16.12 24.35
CA ASP A 456 4.42 -16.97 25.50
C ASP A 456 4.65 -18.44 25.07
N THR A 457 5.65 -18.60 24.21
CA THR A 457 6.08 -19.91 23.69
C THR A 457 7.58 -19.88 23.56
N PRO A 458 8.32 -20.79 24.23
CA PRO A 458 9.78 -20.80 24.18
C PRO A 458 10.33 -20.84 22.75
N GLY A 459 11.21 -19.89 22.41
CA GLY A 459 11.80 -19.73 21.08
C GLY A 459 10.96 -18.90 20.09
N TYR A 460 9.85 -18.31 20.56
CA TYR A 460 8.99 -17.40 19.77
C TYR A 460 8.83 -16.04 20.44
N GLU A 461 9.68 -15.70 21.37
CA GLU A 461 9.83 -14.35 21.88
C GLU A 461 10.25 -13.43 20.72
N VAL A 462 9.89 -12.13 20.78
CA VAL A 462 10.42 -11.14 19.85
C VAL A 462 11.93 -11.04 20.03
N GLU A 463 12.71 -11.16 18.95
CA GLU A 463 14.17 -11.35 19.03
C GLU A 463 14.97 -10.38 18.16
N ASP A 464 16.13 -9.94 18.67
CA ASP A 464 17.12 -9.13 17.95
C ASP A 464 16.54 -7.82 17.39
N ILE A 465 16.10 -6.97 18.31
CA ILE A 465 15.50 -5.67 18.00
C ILE A 465 16.44 -4.55 18.44
N VAL A 466 16.76 -3.65 17.53
CA VAL A 466 17.67 -2.53 17.80
C VAL A 466 16.96 -1.21 17.63
N PHE A 467 16.99 -0.38 18.69
CA PHE A 467 16.61 1.01 18.66
C PHE A 467 17.86 1.87 18.88
N LYS A 468 18.15 2.78 17.94
CA LYS A 468 19.36 3.60 17.97
C LYS A 468 19.04 5.03 17.59
N ASP A 469 19.60 5.99 18.35
CA ASP A 469 19.42 7.43 18.12
C ASP A 469 17.93 7.83 18.12
N ILE A 470 17.19 7.47 19.18
CA ILE A 470 15.76 7.70 19.33
C ILE A 470 15.50 8.95 20.17
N THR A 471 14.69 9.86 19.67
CA THR A 471 14.20 11.02 20.42
C THR A 471 12.73 10.82 20.80
N ILE A 472 12.42 10.90 22.11
CA ILE A 472 11.06 10.87 22.64
C ILE A 472 10.69 12.27 23.08
N THR A 473 9.56 12.81 22.58
CA THR A 473 9.18 14.20 22.86
C THR A 473 8.47 14.39 24.20
N LYS A 474 8.22 13.33 24.97
CA LYS A 474 7.63 13.40 26.32
C LYS A 474 8.67 13.11 27.41
N PRO A 475 8.64 13.85 28.52
CA PRO A 475 9.68 13.78 29.56
C PRO A 475 9.66 12.52 30.43
N SER A 476 8.52 11.83 30.50
CA SER A 476 8.37 10.63 31.34
C SER A 476 7.46 9.62 30.65
N VAL A 477 8.05 8.51 30.23
CA VAL A 477 7.34 7.43 29.52
C VAL A 477 7.74 6.08 30.08
N THR A 478 6.85 5.12 29.94
CA THR A 478 7.15 3.70 30.17
C THR A 478 7.40 3.00 28.85
N LEU A 479 8.34 2.06 28.85
CA LEU A 479 8.63 1.19 27.70
C LEU A 479 8.24 -0.25 28.09
N PRO A 480 7.02 -0.71 27.79
CA PRO A 480 6.62 -2.08 28.07
C PRO A 480 7.38 -3.04 27.13
N LEU A 481 8.30 -3.81 27.71
CA LEU A 481 9.09 -4.81 26.99
C LEU A 481 8.85 -6.16 27.64
N GLY A 482 8.04 -7.00 27.03
CA GLY A 482 7.67 -8.33 27.50
C GLY A 482 7.84 -9.42 26.46
N LEU A 483 8.16 -10.63 26.88
CA LEU A 483 8.34 -11.79 26.01
C LEU A 483 9.26 -11.48 24.80
N CYS A 484 10.41 -10.88 25.10
CA CYS A 484 11.42 -10.49 24.12
C CYS A 484 12.83 -10.78 24.60
N LYS A 485 13.77 -10.95 23.68
CA LYS A 485 15.19 -11.15 23.96
C LYS A 485 16.05 -10.42 22.94
N GLY A 486 17.30 -10.07 23.31
CA GLY A 486 18.24 -9.39 22.42
C GLY A 486 17.78 -7.99 22.00
N VAL A 487 16.98 -7.28 22.83
CA VAL A 487 16.56 -5.89 22.58
C VAL A 487 17.69 -4.94 23.00
N THR A 488 18.13 -4.10 22.08
CA THR A 488 19.16 -3.09 22.31
C THR A 488 18.58 -1.69 22.16
N LEU A 489 18.76 -0.85 23.18
CA LEU A 489 18.40 0.58 23.17
C LEU A 489 19.70 1.38 23.32
N SER A 490 20.02 2.22 22.34
CA SER A 490 21.21 3.07 22.34
C SER A 490 20.89 4.51 21.94
N ASN A 491 21.50 5.50 22.63
CA ASN A 491 21.27 6.91 22.41
C ASN A 491 19.77 7.29 22.45
N LEU A 492 19.11 6.93 23.56
CA LEU A 492 17.73 7.28 23.80
C LEU A 492 17.67 8.64 24.53
N ALA A 493 17.02 9.63 23.94
CA ALA A 493 16.85 10.95 24.52
C ALA A 493 15.38 11.28 24.75
N CYS A 494 15.02 11.72 25.96
CA CYS A 494 13.72 12.32 26.25
C CYS A 494 13.90 13.84 26.28
N VAL A 495 13.18 14.54 25.42
CA VAL A 495 13.23 16.00 25.35
C VAL A 495 12.22 16.56 26.34
N LYS A 496 12.67 17.47 27.21
CA LYS A 496 11.75 18.27 28.02
C LYS A 496 11.24 19.41 27.13
N GLU A 497 9.93 19.61 27.09
CA GLU A 497 9.36 20.85 26.57
C GLU A 497 9.90 22.06 27.27
#